data_1e90e07cce66f61573a92f71ed73e876
#
_entry.id   1e90e07cce66f61573a92f71ed73e876
#
_cell.length_a   1.000
_cell.length_b   1.000
_cell.length_c   1.000
_cell.angle_alpha   90.00
_cell.angle_beta   90.00
_cell.angle_gamma   90.00
#
_symmetry.space_group_name_H-M   'P 1'
#
loop_
_entity.id
_entity.type
_entity.pdbx_description
1 polymer ?
#
loop_
_entity_poly.entity_id
_entity_poly.type
_entity_poly.pdbx_seq_one_letter_code
_entity_poly.pdbx_strand_id
1 'polypeptide(L)'
;MVRQKCSGIRRSYLGKESDRNIDLPTEAQWEYAARSRGQYIPFATNNGEFLPGKNIPSQDELSEYTDGAGIPIYPVGKYPPNPLGLYDMGLSGSEWTNDWYASDYYSHSPVNDPQGPVKGTEKVLRGNVGGDRQYALTVFRQSDLPVPKINKDDDYEKYGVGPQYVFRCVIN
;
A
#
# COMPACT_ATOMS: atom_id res chain seq x y z
N MET A 1 6.90 13.65 -1.99
CA MET A 1 7.05 13.41 -0.54
C MET A 1 7.34 11.94 -0.21
N VAL A 2 6.53 10.95 -0.62
CA VAL A 2 6.75 9.53 -0.30
C VAL A 2 8.05 8.97 -0.89
N ARG A 3 8.38 9.26 -2.14
CA ARG A 3 9.68 8.91 -2.74
C ARG A 3 10.89 9.42 -1.93
N GLN A 4 10.78 10.62 -1.36
CA GLN A 4 11.84 11.18 -0.50
C GLN A 4 11.99 10.39 0.80
N LYS A 5 10.91 9.79 1.33
CA LYS A 5 10.98 8.93 2.51
C LYS A 5 11.70 7.61 2.21
N CYS A 6 11.41 6.97 1.07
CA CYS A 6 12.17 5.78 0.66
C CYS A 6 13.66 6.07 0.47
N SER A 7 14.02 7.18 -0.18
CA SER A 7 15.43 7.60 -0.32
C SER A 7 16.09 7.96 1.03
N GLY A 8 15.31 8.42 2.02
CA GLY A 8 15.76 8.66 3.39
C GLY A 8 16.12 7.36 4.12
N ILE A 9 15.34 6.28 3.92
CA ILE A 9 15.63 4.95 4.46
C ILE A 9 16.96 4.42 3.90
N ARG A 10 17.21 4.59 2.61
CA ARG A 10 18.51 4.25 1.99
C ARG A 10 19.68 4.85 2.76
N ARG A 11 19.56 6.14 3.13
CA ARG A 11 20.64 6.86 3.79
C ARG A 11 20.87 6.43 5.23
N SER A 12 19.82 6.04 5.95
CA SER A 12 19.90 5.69 7.38
C SER A 12 20.19 4.22 7.66
N TYR A 13 19.67 3.29 6.84
CA TYR A 13 19.75 1.85 7.10
C TYR A 13 20.78 1.10 6.27
N LEU A 14 20.97 1.48 5.01
CA LEU A 14 21.86 0.76 4.09
C LEU A 14 23.26 1.38 3.99
N GLY A 15 23.49 2.52 4.67
CA GLY A 15 24.76 3.21 4.62
C GLY A 15 25.08 3.85 3.26
N LYS A 16 26.25 4.47 3.17
CA LYS A 16 26.69 5.17 1.94
C LYS A 16 27.15 4.22 0.83
N GLU A 17 27.29 2.95 1.09
CA GLU A 17 27.93 1.98 0.19
C GLU A 17 26.96 1.13 -0.65
N SER A 18 25.64 1.28 -0.51
CA SER A 18 24.73 0.52 -1.38
C SER A 18 24.37 1.31 -2.63
N ASP A 19 24.84 0.84 -3.78
CA ASP A 19 24.41 1.30 -5.12
C ASP A 19 22.97 0.89 -5.47
N ARG A 20 22.26 0.28 -4.52
CA ARG A 20 20.91 -0.20 -4.73
C ARG A 20 19.91 0.95 -4.82
N ASN A 21 19.09 0.90 -5.85
CA ASN A 21 18.01 1.87 -6.04
C ASN A 21 16.82 1.51 -5.15
N ILE A 22 16.46 2.38 -4.21
CA ILE A 22 15.30 2.20 -3.34
C ILE A 22 14.20 3.16 -3.79
N ASP A 23 13.06 2.61 -4.14
CA ASP A 23 11.89 3.38 -4.59
C ASP A 23 10.58 2.74 -4.11
N LEU A 24 9.45 3.34 -4.46
CA LEU A 24 8.14 2.70 -4.34
C LEU A 24 8.07 1.51 -5.30
N PRO A 25 7.34 0.45 -4.97
CA PRO A 25 7.05 -0.61 -5.93
C PRO A 25 6.24 -0.05 -7.10
N THR A 26 6.36 -0.66 -8.27
CA THR A 26 5.31 -0.52 -9.28
C THR A 26 4.04 -1.24 -8.79
N GLU A 27 2.90 -0.90 -9.37
CA GLU A 27 1.65 -1.58 -9.06
C GLU A 27 1.75 -3.09 -9.32
N ALA A 28 2.39 -3.49 -10.42
CA ALA A 28 2.60 -4.89 -10.77
C ALA A 28 3.53 -5.60 -9.77
N GLN A 29 4.59 -4.97 -9.31
CA GLN A 29 5.46 -5.52 -8.26
C GLN A 29 4.69 -5.70 -6.95
N TRP A 30 3.87 -4.72 -6.58
CA TRP A 30 3.04 -4.81 -5.39
C TRP A 30 2.06 -6.00 -5.48
N GLU A 31 1.32 -6.13 -6.58
CA GLU A 31 0.35 -7.22 -6.76
C GLU A 31 1.04 -8.57 -6.83
N TYR A 32 2.16 -8.69 -7.53
CA TYR A 32 2.96 -9.92 -7.58
C TYR A 32 3.39 -10.39 -6.19
N ALA A 33 3.82 -9.45 -5.34
CA ALA A 33 4.20 -9.71 -3.97
C ALA A 33 2.99 -10.07 -3.08
N ALA A 34 1.90 -9.33 -3.18
CA ALA A 34 0.66 -9.58 -2.45
C ALA A 34 0.08 -10.97 -2.78
N ARG A 35 0.16 -11.38 -4.03
CA ARG A 35 -0.28 -12.67 -4.55
C ARG A 35 0.81 -13.76 -4.48
N SER A 36 1.79 -13.59 -3.63
CA SER A 36 2.83 -14.59 -3.37
C SER A 36 3.44 -15.20 -4.65
N ARG A 37 4.05 -14.35 -5.46
CA ARG A 37 4.60 -14.64 -6.81
C ARG A 37 3.52 -14.80 -7.88
N GLY A 38 2.47 -13.99 -7.84
CA GLY A 38 1.44 -13.94 -8.87
C GLY A 38 0.47 -15.13 -8.87
N GLN A 39 0.36 -15.86 -7.76
CA GLN A 39 -0.61 -16.93 -7.62
C GLN A 39 -2.04 -16.36 -7.59
N TYR A 40 -3.03 -17.21 -7.88
CA TYR A 40 -4.43 -16.80 -7.77
C TYR A 40 -4.87 -16.81 -6.29
N ILE A 41 -4.46 -15.76 -5.57
CA ILE A 41 -4.75 -15.57 -4.14
C ILE A 41 -5.58 -14.30 -3.98
N PRO A 42 -6.83 -14.39 -3.49
CA PRO A 42 -7.70 -13.21 -3.37
C PRO A 42 -7.27 -12.24 -2.28
N PHE A 43 -6.69 -12.73 -1.16
CA PHE A 43 -6.25 -11.89 -0.04
C PHE A 43 -4.77 -12.10 0.28
N ALA A 44 -4.04 -11.03 0.52
CA ALA A 44 -2.59 -11.05 0.80
C ALA A 44 -2.29 -11.50 2.24
N THR A 45 -2.91 -12.58 2.68
CA THR A 45 -2.76 -13.20 3.99
C THR A 45 -1.88 -14.46 3.92
N ASN A 46 -1.61 -15.07 5.07
CA ASN A 46 -0.79 -16.27 5.17
C ASN A 46 -1.34 -17.49 4.41
N ASN A 47 -2.66 -17.54 4.22
CA ASN A 47 -3.35 -18.66 3.55
C ASN A 47 -4.29 -18.24 2.40
N GLY A 48 -4.31 -16.95 2.06
CA GLY A 48 -5.16 -16.41 1.01
C GLY A 48 -6.63 -16.23 1.39
N GLU A 49 -7.00 -16.47 2.64
CA GLU A 49 -8.36 -16.32 3.16
C GLU A 49 -8.53 -15.02 3.94
N PHE A 50 -9.77 -14.59 4.10
CA PHE A 50 -10.15 -13.41 4.89
C PHE A 50 -10.74 -13.87 6.21
N LEU A 51 -9.93 -13.92 7.28
CA LEU A 51 -10.30 -14.45 8.60
C LEU A 51 -10.10 -13.38 9.69
N PRO A 52 -11.14 -12.56 9.99
CA PRO A 52 -11.08 -11.53 11.03
C PRO A 52 -10.64 -12.08 12.39
N GLY A 53 -9.73 -11.36 13.08
CA GLY A 53 -9.14 -11.75 14.35
C GLY A 53 -8.10 -12.89 14.26
N LYS A 54 -7.82 -13.43 13.07
CA LYS A 54 -6.84 -14.50 12.87
C LYS A 54 -5.70 -14.11 11.93
N ASN A 55 -6.02 -13.54 10.78
CA ASN A 55 -5.02 -13.11 9.81
C ASN A 55 -5.27 -11.70 9.28
N ILE A 56 -6.34 -11.08 9.73
CA ILE A 56 -6.69 -9.67 9.53
C ILE A 56 -7.37 -9.14 10.79
N PRO A 57 -7.43 -7.82 11.00
CA PRO A 57 -8.16 -7.23 12.11
C PRO A 57 -9.64 -7.63 12.13
N SER A 58 -10.17 -7.89 13.31
CA SER A 58 -11.62 -7.93 13.54
C SER A 58 -12.19 -6.51 13.63
N GLN A 59 -13.52 -6.38 13.56
CA GLN A 59 -14.18 -5.09 13.72
C GLN A 59 -13.94 -4.48 15.10
N ASP A 60 -13.88 -5.31 16.15
CA ASP A 60 -13.61 -4.86 17.50
C ASP A 60 -12.20 -4.30 17.62
N GLU A 61 -11.21 -4.99 17.07
CA GLU A 61 -9.82 -4.52 17.00
C GLU A 61 -9.68 -3.24 16.17
N LEU A 62 -10.43 -3.11 15.06
CA LEU A 62 -10.50 -1.88 14.28
C LEU A 62 -10.94 -0.70 15.15
N SER A 63 -11.94 -0.92 15.99
CA SER A 63 -12.47 0.11 16.89
C SER A 63 -11.49 0.48 18.00
N GLU A 64 -10.74 -0.48 18.55
CA GLU A 64 -9.74 -0.26 19.61
C GLU A 64 -8.54 0.56 19.10
N TYR A 65 -8.13 0.35 17.84
CA TYR A 65 -6.99 1.04 17.24
C TYR A 65 -7.36 2.32 16.49
N THR A 66 -8.59 2.77 16.63
CA THR A 66 -9.03 4.03 16.04
C THR A 66 -8.58 5.18 16.94
N ASP A 67 -7.79 6.12 16.41
CA ASP A 67 -7.47 7.36 17.12
C ASP A 67 -8.70 8.27 17.22
N GLY A 68 -8.58 9.38 17.94
CA GLY A 68 -9.66 10.35 18.09
C GLY A 68 -10.18 10.98 16.78
N ALA A 69 -9.51 10.75 15.65
CA ALA A 69 -9.91 11.16 14.31
C ALA A 69 -10.64 10.06 13.53
N GLY A 70 -10.86 8.89 14.16
CA GLY A 70 -11.58 7.77 13.53
C GLY A 70 -10.74 6.93 12.57
N ILE A 71 -9.40 7.02 12.65
CA ILE A 71 -8.49 6.33 11.75
C ILE A 71 -7.78 5.20 12.49
N PRO A 72 -7.89 3.95 12.01
CA PRO A 72 -7.23 2.84 12.66
C PRO A 72 -5.73 2.87 12.42
N ILE A 73 -4.96 2.85 13.52
CA ILE A 73 -3.49 2.73 13.50
C ILE A 73 -3.13 1.37 14.11
N TYR A 74 -2.74 0.42 13.25
CA TYR A 74 -2.36 -0.91 13.72
C TYR A 74 -0.88 -1.03 13.99
N PRO A 75 -0.51 -1.83 15.01
CA PRO A 75 0.87 -2.30 15.13
C PRO A 75 1.26 -3.11 13.90
N VAL A 76 2.36 -2.71 13.24
CA VAL A 76 2.89 -3.46 12.10
C VAL A 76 3.34 -4.86 12.53
N GLY A 77 3.10 -5.85 11.68
CA GLY A 77 3.49 -7.24 11.93
C GLY A 77 2.63 -7.97 12.97
N LYS A 78 1.46 -7.46 13.31
CA LYS A 78 0.56 -8.12 14.28
C LYS A 78 0.02 -9.46 13.77
N TYR A 79 -0.27 -9.55 12.48
CA TYR A 79 -0.82 -10.74 11.85
C TYR A 79 0.25 -11.53 11.10
N PRO A 80 0.01 -12.84 10.86
CA PRO A 80 0.94 -13.67 10.11
C PRO A 80 1.24 -13.10 8.72
N PRO A 81 2.50 -13.16 8.26
CA PRO A 81 2.88 -12.69 6.93
C PRO A 81 2.29 -13.59 5.82
N ASN A 82 2.26 -13.08 4.61
CA ASN A 82 1.97 -13.90 3.44
C ASN A 82 3.08 -14.94 3.19
N PRO A 83 2.91 -15.91 2.28
CA PRO A 83 3.92 -16.95 1.99
C PRO A 83 5.30 -16.44 1.55
N LEU A 84 5.43 -15.16 1.17
CA LEU A 84 6.73 -14.52 0.90
C LEU A 84 7.38 -13.88 2.14
N GLY A 85 6.75 -13.99 3.32
CA GLY A 85 7.23 -13.35 4.54
C GLY A 85 6.91 -11.85 4.62
N LEU A 86 6.02 -11.33 3.77
CA LEU A 86 5.63 -9.92 3.78
C LEU A 86 4.42 -9.71 4.69
N TYR A 87 4.60 -8.80 5.64
CA TYR A 87 3.57 -8.43 6.60
C TYR A 87 2.69 -7.32 6.05
N ASP A 88 1.44 -7.28 6.51
CA ASP A 88 0.48 -6.17 6.38
C ASP A 88 0.16 -5.77 4.94
N MET A 89 0.37 -6.69 3.98
CA MET A 89 0.02 -6.47 2.58
C MET A 89 -1.50 -6.33 2.43
N GLY A 90 -1.97 -5.08 2.38
CA GLY A 90 -3.39 -4.77 2.21
C GLY A 90 -4.20 -4.63 3.51
N LEU A 91 -3.54 -4.47 4.67
CA LEU A 91 -4.21 -4.44 5.97
C LEU A 91 -3.89 -3.21 6.84
N SER A 92 -2.84 -2.46 6.52
CA SER A 92 -2.38 -1.34 7.35
C SER A 92 -2.61 0.04 6.74
N GLY A 93 -3.31 0.11 5.64
CA GLY A 93 -3.59 1.34 4.90
C GLY A 93 -3.49 1.15 3.39
N SER A 94 -3.89 2.16 2.65
CA SER A 94 -3.69 2.23 1.21
C SER A 94 -2.23 2.57 0.92
N GLU A 95 -1.54 1.69 0.23
CA GLU A 95 -0.11 1.82 -0.07
C GLU A 95 0.12 2.51 -1.41
N TRP A 96 0.91 3.57 -1.39
CA TRP A 96 1.34 4.26 -2.61
C TRP A 96 2.23 3.37 -3.47
N THR A 97 1.92 3.33 -4.77
CA THR A 97 2.80 2.77 -5.80
C THR A 97 3.42 3.85 -6.67
N ASN A 98 4.36 3.45 -7.51
CA ASN A 98 5.05 4.39 -8.40
C ASN A 98 4.22 4.76 -9.64
N ASP A 99 3.17 4.01 -9.93
CA ASP A 99 2.38 4.11 -11.15
C ASP A 99 1.43 5.29 -11.13
N TRP A 100 1.25 5.93 -12.29
CA TRP A 100 0.11 6.76 -12.54
C TRP A 100 -1.12 5.89 -12.79
N TYR A 101 -2.29 6.33 -12.35
CA TYR A 101 -3.53 5.59 -12.56
C TYR A 101 -4.09 5.79 -13.96
N ALA A 102 -4.46 4.69 -14.62
CA ALA A 102 -5.40 4.64 -15.73
C ALA A 102 -6.21 3.36 -15.61
N SER A 103 -7.53 3.47 -15.76
CA SER A 103 -8.44 2.34 -15.58
C SER A 103 -8.24 1.24 -16.62
N ASP A 104 -7.81 1.59 -17.81
CA ASP A 104 -7.62 0.72 -18.97
C ASP A 104 -6.16 0.29 -19.19
N TYR A 105 -5.23 0.71 -18.34
CA TYR A 105 -3.79 0.48 -18.56
C TYR A 105 -3.45 -0.98 -18.85
N TYR A 106 -3.99 -1.91 -18.09
CA TYR A 106 -3.67 -3.33 -18.24
C TYR A 106 -4.25 -4.00 -19.48
N SER A 107 -5.16 -3.34 -20.22
CA SER A 107 -5.65 -3.83 -21.51
C SER A 107 -4.61 -3.72 -22.64
N HIS A 108 -3.57 -2.89 -22.43
CA HIS A 108 -2.54 -2.61 -23.44
C HIS A 108 -1.12 -2.47 -22.83
N SER A 109 -0.94 -2.85 -21.57
CA SER A 109 0.36 -2.79 -20.90
C SER A 109 1.36 -3.78 -21.49
N PRO A 110 2.66 -3.53 -21.36
CA PRO A 110 3.67 -4.56 -21.66
C PRO A 110 3.47 -5.75 -20.72
N VAL A 111 3.75 -6.97 -21.24
CA VAL A 111 3.66 -8.21 -20.45
C VAL A 111 4.76 -8.26 -19.39
N ASN A 112 5.93 -7.73 -19.72
CA ASN A 112 7.09 -7.75 -18.83
C ASN A 112 7.25 -6.39 -18.16
N ASP A 113 7.36 -6.41 -16.84
CA ASP A 113 7.68 -5.27 -15.99
C ASP A 113 6.86 -3.99 -16.29
N PRO A 114 5.52 -4.03 -16.25
CA PRO A 114 4.69 -2.87 -16.49
C PRO A 114 4.94 -1.79 -15.44
N GLN A 115 5.16 -0.55 -15.90
CA GLN A 115 5.56 0.60 -15.08
C GLN A 115 4.45 1.63 -14.88
N GLY A 116 3.22 1.31 -15.33
CA GLY A 116 2.14 2.27 -15.40
C GLY A 116 2.26 3.27 -16.57
N PRO A 117 1.27 4.13 -16.75
CA PRO A 117 1.34 5.23 -17.72
C PRO A 117 2.48 6.19 -17.41
N VAL A 118 3.07 6.78 -18.47
CA VAL A 118 4.17 7.76 -18.34
C VAL A 118 3.74 9.02 -17.57
N LYS A 119 2.46 9.36 -17.65
CA LYS A 119 1.86 10.55 -16.99
C LYS A 119 0.42 10.27 -16.57
N GLY A 120 -0.03 11.00 -15.56
CA GLY A 120 -1.40 10.95 -15.05
C GLY A 120 -1.65 12.07 -14.06
N THR A 121 -2.85 12.12 -13.49
CA THR A 121 -3.24 13.07 -12.44
C THR A 121 -3.22 12.44 -11.06
N GLU A 122 -3.49 11.15 -10.97
CA GLU A 122 -3.58 10.38 -9.75
C GLU A 122 -2.57 9.25 -9.74
N LYS A 123 -2.10 8.88 -8.56
CA LYS A 123 -1.23 7.73 -8.32
C LYS A 123 -2.04 6.53 -7.88
N VAL A 124 -1.60 5.35 -8.27
CA VAL A 124 -2.22 4.10 -7.84
C VAL A 124 -1.96 3.87 -6.36
N LEU A 125 -3.01 3.46 -5.67
CA LEU A 125 -3.02 2.97 -4.29
C LEU A 125 -3.45 1.51 -4.29
N ARG A 126 -2.80 0.71 -3.46
CA ARG A 126 -3.10 -0.72 -3.29
C ARG A 126 -3.26 -1.06 -1.81
N GLY A 127 -4.04 -2.13 -1.56
CA GLY A 127 -4.42 -2.46 -0.19
C GLY A 127 -5.45 -1.50 0.38
N ASN A 128 -5.98 -1.82 1.54
CA ASN A 128 -6.86 -0.95 2.32
C ASN A 128 -7.07 -1.51 3.73
N VAL A 129 -7.36 -0.62 4.70
CA VAL A 129 -7.70 -1.00 6.08
C VAL A 129 -9.20 -1.02 6.32
N GLY A 130 -9.99 -0.52 5.40
CA GLY A 130 -11.40 -0.28 5.66
C GLY A 130 -12.25 -1.54 5.79
N GLY A 131 -12.08 -2.39 6.78
CA GLY A 131 -13.00 -3.44 7.26
C GLY A 131 -13.87 -4.20 6.22
N ASP A 132 -13.99 -3.66 5.05
CA ASP A 132 -14.82 -4.17 3.97
C ASP A 132 -13.98 -5.11 3.08
N ARG A 133 -14.39 -6.36 3.05
CA ARG A 133 -13.71 -7.46 2.37
C ARG A 133 -13.37 -7.16 0.90
N GLN A 134 -14.22 -6.42 0.20
CA GLN A 134 -14.00 -6.12 -1.23
C GLN A 134 -12.73 -5.26 -1.45
N TYR A 135 -12.42 -4.36 -0.52
CA TYR A 135 -11.25 -3.49 -0.63
C TYR A 135 -9.93 -4.18 -0.24
N ALA A 136 -10.01 -5.31 0.47
CA ALA A 136 -8.86 -6.14 0.83
C ALA A 136 -8.42 -7.12 -0.28
N LEU A 137 -9.14 -7.15 -1.41
CA LEU A 137 -8.77 -8.02 -2.53
C LEU A 137 -7.42 -7.59 -3.13
N THR A 138 -6.56 -8.56 -3.41
CA THR A 138 -5.24 -8.32 -4.03
C THR A 138 -5.31 -7.65 -5.40
N VAL A 139 -6.46 -7.73 -6.07
CA VAL A 139 -6.71 -7.11 -7.38
C VAL A 139 -7.40 -5.75 -7.28
N PHE A 140 -7.82 -5.34 -6.07
CA PHE A 140 -8.51 -4.07 -5.90
C PHE A 140 -7.55 -2.90 -6.10
N ARG A 141 -7.97 -1.95 -6.92
CA ARG A 141 -7.20 -0.75 -7.30
C ARG A 141 -7.91 0.49 -6.82
N GLN A 142 -7.16 1.41 -6.28
CA GLN A 142 -7.60 2.75 -5.92
C GLN A 142 -6.63 3.77 -6.52
N SER A 143 -7.02 5.03 -6.50
CA SER A 143 -6.13 6.12 -6.89
C SER A 143 -6.44 7.37 -6.09
N ASP A 144 -5.44 8.23 -5.93
CA ASP A 144 -5.60 9.55 -5.35
C ASP A 144 -4.52 10.51 -5.86
N LEU A 145 -4.74 11.79 -5.60
CA LEU A 145 -3.80 12.85 -5.94
C LEU A 145 -2.50 12.66 -5.15
N PRO A 146 -1.33 12.70 -5.79
CA PRO A 146 -0.03 12.54 -5.11
C PRO A 146 0.30 13.69 -4.16
N VAL A 147 -0.38 14.81 -4.32
CA VAL A 147 -0.35 15.96 -3.41
C VAL A 147 -1.80 16.32 -3.13
N PRO A 148 -2.30 16.08 -1.91
CA PRO A 148 -3.65 16.45 -1.54
C PRO A 148 -3.89 17.94 -1.77
N LYS A 149 -5.03 18.30 -2.36
CA LYS A 149 -5.49 19.67 -2.36
C LYS A 149 -5.97 20.00 -0.94
N ILE A 150 -5.13 20.64 -0.18
CA ILE A 150 -5.48 21.11 1.16
C ILE A 150 -6.40 22.32 0.98
N ASN A 151 -7.67 22.16 1.28
CA ASN A 151 -8.54 23.30 1.51
C ASN A 151 -8.17 23.89 2.87
N LYS A 152 -7.90 25.20 2.92
CA LYS A 152 -7.51 25.88 4.15
C LYS A 152 -8.54 25.84 5.28
N ASP A 153 -9.76 25.45 4.95
CA ASP A 153 -10.89 25.35 5.88
C ASP A 153 -11.09 23.93 6.44
N ASP A 154 -10.33 22.95 5.99
CA ASP A 154 -10.40 21.58 6.49
C ASP A 154 -9.33 21.39 7.58
N ASP A 155 -9.72 20.81 8.71
CA ASP A 155 -8.81 20.40 9.82
C ASP A 155 -7.67 19.46 9.37
N TYR A 156 -7.64 19.06 8.11
CA TYR A 156 -6.55 18.33 7.46
C TYR A 156 -5.19 19.06 7.47
N GLU A 157 -5.16 20.40 7.61
CA GLU A 157 -3.91 21.14 7.80
C GLU A 157 -3.13 20.68 9.05
N LYS A 158 -3.85 20.16 10.05
CA LYS A 158 -3.28 19.74 11.33
C LYS A 158 -2.63 18.35 11.28
N TYR A 159 -3.09 17.46 10.38
CA TYR A 159 -2.71 16.05 10.37
C TYR A 159 -1.97 15.60 9.11
N GLY A 160 -1.82 16.44 8.10
CA GLY A 160 -1.20 16.06 6.82
C GLY A 160 -2.05 15.07 6.03
N VAL A 161 -1.43 14.37 5.09
CA VAL A 161 -2.04 13.25 4.36
C VAL A 161 -2.64 12.28 5.38
N GLY A 162 -3.92 11.97 5.24
CA GLY A 162 -4.63 11.12 6.18
C GLY A 162 -3.83 9.85 6.50
N PRO A 163 -3.81 9.40 7.78
CA PRO A 163 -3.04 8.25 8.25
C PRO A 163 -3.40 6.92 7.58
N GLN A 164 -4.45 6.90 6.77
CA GLN A 164 -4.82 5.75 5.93
C GLN A 164 -3.86 5.52 4.74
N TYR A 165 -2.97 6.48 4.42
CA TYR A 165 -1.99 6.34 3.34
C TYR A 165 -0.63 5.98 3.90
N VAL A 166 -0.16 4.82 3.51
CA VAL A 166 1.12 4.25 3.90
C VAL A 166 1.98 3.96 2.67
N PHE A 167 3.17 3.43 2.86
CA PHE A 167 4.03 3.02 1.76
C PHE A 167 4.96 1.91 2.20
N ARG A 168 5.40 1.11 1.23
CA ARG A 168 6.57 0.22 1.36
C ARG A 168 7.60 0.58 0.31
N CYS A 169 8.86 0.27 0.58
CA CYS A 169 9.92 0.47 -0.38
C CYS A 169 10.35 -0.87 -0.97
N VAL A 170 10.84 -0.83 -2.21
CA VAL A 170 11.52 -1.94 -2.87
C VAL A 170 12.96 -1.57 -3.17
N ILE A 171 13.81 -2.58 -3.28
CA ILE A 171 15.20 -2.47 -3.70
C ILE A 171 15.26 -3.06 -5.12
N ASN A 172 15.59 -2.21 -6.10
CA ASN A 172 15.75 -2.58 -7.50
C ASN A 172 17.23 -2.69 -7.86
#